data_d59bc328bce33d51ffa838eb464bb012
#
_entry.id   d59bc328bce33d51ffa838eb464bb012
#
_cell.length_a   1.000
_cell.length_b   1.000
_cell.length_c   1.000
_cell.angle_alpha   90.00
_cell.angle_beta   90.00
_cell.angle_gamma   90.00
#
_symmetry.space_group_name_H-M   'P 1'
#
loop_
_entity.id
_entity.type
_entity.pdbx_description
1 polymer ?
#
loop_
_entity_poly.entity_id
_entity_poly.type
_entity_poly.pdbx_seq_one_letter_code
_entity_poly.pdbx_strand_id
1 'polypeptide(L)'
;MSKNWRFLTARLIETIIGLVFLIAGGLKAWEPLDFVRQIGDYQILTAPLLIKLVAWVMIVVEIALGTALIIGYRRRWAVPFAAILLCAFLGLLGWAWFTGSTADCGCFGSWVKRTPAEAFAEDLAMLLVTGLAWRLHRLETASLAPWRGATVALSIFIGLSVTVYASNSPRQSDDPLQRLNA
;
A
#
# COMPACT_ATOMS: atom_id res chain seq x y z
N MET A 1 14.21 -25.46 16.34
CA MET A 1 13.64 -25.19 14.99
C MET A 1 14.80 -25.13 13.99
N SER A 2 14.76 -25.95 12.93
CA SER A 2 15.80 -25.95 11.90
C SER A 2 15.86 -24.60 11.16
N LYS A 3 17.04 -24.22 10.66
CA LYS A 3 17.27 -22.98 9.90
C LYS A 3 16.31 -22.84 8.70
N ASN A 4 15.97 -23.97 8.07
CA ASN A 4 15.06 -24.02 6.92
C ASN A 4 13.62 -23.63 7.25
N TRP A 5 13.10 -24.04 8.43
CA TRP A 5 11.74 -23.68 8.84
C TRP A 5 11.59 -22.17 9.07
N ARG A 6 12.54 -21.55 9.73
CA ARG A 6 12.54 -20.08 9.96
C ARG A 6 12.54 -19.30 8.65
N PHE A 7 13.33 -19.75 7.68
CA PHE A 7 13.36 -19.14 6.35
C PHE A 7 12.03 -19.29 5.63
N LEU A 8 11.45 -20.49 5.60
CA LEU A 8 10.15 -20.73 4.95
C LEU A 8 9.03 -19.91 5.57
N THR A 9 8.97 -19.84 6.90
CA THR A 9 7.97 -19.03 7.63
C THR A 9 8.12 -17.55 7.30
N ALA A 10 9.34 -17.01 7.32
CA ALA A 10 9.57 -15.61 6.95
C ALA A 10 9.15 -15.32 5.50
N ARG A 11 9.46 -16.24 4.56
CA ARG A 11 9.06 -16.11 3.16
C ARG A 11 7.56 -16.15 2.96
N LEU A 12 6.88 -17.04 3.68
CA LEU A 12 5.42 -17.13 3.62
C LEU A 12 4.77 -15.83 4.10
N ILE A 13 5.23 -15.31 5.24
CA ILE A 13 4.78 -14.03 5.78
C ILE A 13 4.99 -12.90 4.78
N GLU A 14 6.20 -12.73 4.26
CA GLU A 14 6.52 -11.69 3.28
C GLU A 14 5.65 -11.79 2.04
N THR A 15 5.39 -13.00 1.55
CA THR A 15 4.54 -13.22 0.38
C THR A 15 3.08 -12.82 0.67
N ILE A 16 2.55 -13.17 1.84
CA ILE A 16 1.18 -12.79 2.24
C ILE A 16 1.06 -11.26 2.33
N ILE A 17 2.00 -10.59 3.03
CA ILE A 17 2.01 -9.14 3.15
C ILE A 17 2.17 -8.49 1.77
N GLY A 18 3.05 -9.03 0.93
CA GLY A 18 3.23 -8.56 -0.44
C GLY A 18 1.98 -8.66 -1.29
N LEU A 19 1.20 -9.75 -1.15
CA LEU A 19 -0.10 -9.92 -1.81
C LEU A 19 -1.11 -8.87 -1.34
N VAL A 20 -1.18 -8.60 -0.03
CA VAL A 20 -2.07 -7.56 0.51
C VAL A 20 -1.73 -6.19 -0.09
N PHE A 21 -0.45 -5.78 -0.09
CA PHE A 21 -0.03 -4.53 -0.70
C PHE A 21 -0.30 -4.48 -2.21
N LEU A 22 -0.06 -5.57 -2.93
CA LEU A 22 -0.28 -5.62 -4.37
C LEU A 22 -1.77 -5.50 -4.71
N ILE A 23 -2.65 -6.19 -3.95
CA ILE A 23 -4.10 -6.10 -4.11
C ILE A 23 -4.57 -4.69 -3.77
N ALA A 24 -4.15 -4.12 -2.64
CA ALA A 24 -4.53 -2.78 -2.21
C ALA A 24 -4.11 -1.72 -3.24
N GLY A 25 -2.87 -1.76 -3.70
CA GLY A 25 -2.38 -0.85 -4.76
C GLY A 25 -3.08 -1.06 -6.10
N GLY A 26 -3.39 -2.31 -6.46
CA GLY A 26 -4.13 -2.65 -7.68
C GLY A 26 -5.56 -2.10 -7.68
N LEU A 27 -6.29 -2.24 -6.57
CA LEU A 27 -7.65 -1.70 -6.42
C LEU A 27 -7.65 -0.16 -6.49
N LYS A 28 -6.69 0.49 -5.83
CA LYS A 28 -6.52 1.95 -5.92
C LYS A 28 -6.13 2.41 -7.33
N ALA A 29 -5.31 1.63 -8.05
CA ALA A 29 -4.96 1.91 -9.45
C ALA A 29 -6.16 1.80 -10.38
N TRP A 30 -7.14 0.93 -10.04
CA TRP A 30 -8.38 0.75 -10.79
C TRP A 30 -9.38 1.90 -10.58
N GLU A 31 -9.43 2.47 -9.36
CA GLU A 31 -10.30 3.59 -8.98
C GLU A 31 -9.49 4.75 -8.37
N PRO A 32 -8.57 5.36 -9.12
CA PRO A 32 -7.63 6.33 -8.57
C PRO A 32 -8.29 7.62 -8.10
N LEU A 33 -9.39 8.05 -8.73
CA LEU A 33 -10.09 9.27 -8.33
C LEU A 33 -10.88 9.08 -7.04
N ASP A 34 -11.42 7.90 -6.78
CA ASP A 34 -12.07 7.60 -5.51
C ASP A 34 -11.05 7.56 -4.36
N PHE A 35 -9.84 7.07 -4.64
CA PHE A 35 -8.75 7.13 -3.65
C PHE A 35 -8.29 8.57 -3.38
N VAL A 36 -8.25 9.43 -4.41
CA VAL A 36 -8.00 10.88 -4.24
C VAL A 36 -9.06 11.52 -3.35
N ARG A 37 -10.35 11.19 -3.54
CA ARG A 37 -11.45 11.66 -2.69
C ARG A 37 -11.25 11.24 -1.24
N GLN A 38 -10.99 9.96 -1.01
CA GLN A 38 -10.76 9.42 0.33
C GLN A 38 -9.62 10.14 1.07
N ILE A 39 -8.50 10.44 0.40
CA ILE A 39 -7.42 11.25 1.00
C ILE A 39 -7.92 12.66 1.35
N GLY A 40 -8.74 13.27 0.49
CA GLY A 40 -9.34 14.59 0.73
C GLY A 40 -10.27 14.61 1.93
N ASP A 41 -11.05 13.54 2.15
CA ASP A 41 -12.02 13.41 3.23
C ASP A 41 -11.36 13.41 4.63
N TYR A 42 -10.08 13.03 4.73
CA TYR A 42 -9.31 13.16 5.97
C TYR A 42 -8.98 14.62 6.33
N GLN A 43 -9.12 15.57 5.42
CA GLN A 43 -8.87 17.02 5.61
C GLN A 43 -7.47 17.37 6.15
N ILE A 44 -6.50 16.46 6.06
CA ILE A 44 -5.11 16.68 6.44
C ILE A 44 -4.38 17.48 5.36
N LEU A 45 -4.71 17.22 4.10
CA LEU A 45 -4.17 17.91 2.94
C LEU A 45 -5.27 18.76 2.29
N THR A 46 -4.99 20.04 2.08
CA THR A 46 -5.96 21.00 1.50
C THR A 46 -5.66 21.34 0.04
N ALA A 47 -4.42 21.15 -0.41
CA ALA A 47 -4.02 21.45 -1.78
C ALA A 47 -4.38 20.30 -2.74
N PRO A 48 -5.29 20.51 -3.72
CA PRO A 48 -5.78 19.44 -4.61
C PRO A 48 -4.67 18.72 -5.39
N LEU A 49 -3.67 19.46 -5.85
CA LEU A 49 -2.53 18.90 -6.56
C LEU A 49 -1.71 17.97 -5.65
N LEU A 50 -1.52 18.36 -4.38
CA LEU A 50 -0.77 17.58 -3.41
C LEU A 50 -1.51 16.27 -3.07
N ILE A 51 -2.84 16.32 -2.90
CA ILE A 51 -3.68 15.13 -2.68
C ILE A 51 -3.51 14.15 -3.83
N LYS A 52 -3.60 14.64 -5.08
CA LYS A 52 -3.41 13.81 -6.28
C LYS A 52 -2.03 13.19 -6.36
N LEU A 53 -0.98 13.97 -6.10
CA LEU A 53 0.40 13.48 -6.09
C LEU A 53 0.62 12.39 -5.03
N VAL A 54 0.12 12.61 -3.81
CA VAL A 54 0.21 11.63 -2.72
C VAL A 54 -0.51 10.34 -3.11
N ALA A 55 -1.73 10.43 -3.66
CA ALA A 55 -2.48 9.25 -4.10
C ALA A 55 -1.69 8.43 -5.14
N TRP A 56 -1.12 9.07 -6.15
CA TRP A 56 -0.37 8.39 -7.19
C TRP A 56 0.93 7.77 -6.67
N VAL A 57 1.66 8.49 -5.81
CA VAL A 57 2.86 7.96 -5.17
C VAL A 57 2.54 6.74 -4.32
N MET A 58 1.44 6.78 -3.55
CA MET A 58 1.00 5.67 -2.72
C MET A 58 0.69 4.41 -3.55
N ILE A 59 -0.06 4.56 -4.65
CA ILE A 59 -0.38 3.46 -5.58
C ILE A 59 0.91 2.81 -6.09
N VAL A 60 1.86 3.62 -6.58
CA VAL A 60 3.14 3.12 -7.10
C VAL A 60 3.95 2.41 -6.02
N VAL A 61 4.02 2.99 -4.83
CA VAL A 61 4.77 2.43 -3.69
C VAL A 61 4.18 1.09 -3.26
N GLU A 62 2.85 0.98 -3.14
CA GLU A 62 2.18 -0.27 -2.75
C GLU A 62 2.41 -1.38 -3.78
N ILE A 63 2.28 -1.10 -5.07
CA ILE A 63 2.51 -2.07 -6.15
C ILE A 63 3.98 -2.51 -6.18
N ALA A 64 4.91 -1.57 -6.10
CA ALA A 64 6.34 -1.85 -6.11
C ALA A 64 6.76 -2.69 -4.90
N LEU A 65 6.29 -2.30 -3.71
CA LEU A 65 6.60 -2.96 -2.45
C LEU A 65 5.98 -4.35 -2.38
N GLY A 66 4.70 -4.49 -2.77
CA GLY A 66 4.01 -5.76 -2.85
C GLY A 66 4.74 -6.74 -3.76
N THR A 67 5.10 -6.32 -4.97
CA THR A 67 5.87 -7.13 -5.91
C THR A 67 7.25 -7.48 -5.35
N ALA A 68 7.97 -6.51 -4.77
CA ALA A 68 9.30 -6.73 -4.20
C ALA A 68 9.30 -7.76 -3.06
N LEU A 69 8.28 -7.75 -2.19
CA LEU A 69 8.10 -8.72 -1.10
C LEU A 69 7.80 -10.11 -1.64
N ILE A 70 6.88 -10.25 -2.63
CA ILE A 70 6.51 -11.54 -3.23
C ILE A 70 7.73 -12.21 -3.87
N ILE A 71 8.48 -11.49 -4.71
CA ILE A 71 9.65 -12.07 -5.40
C ILE A 71 10.92 -12.08 -4.55
N GLY A 72 10.90 -11.46 -3.37
CA GLY A 72 12.04 -11.34 -2.47
C GLY A 72 13.15 -10.44 -3.00
N TYR A 73 12.79 -9.38 -3.73
CA TYR A 73 13.74 -8.38 -4.21
C TYR A 73 14.18 -7.44 -3.10
N ARG A 74 15.51 -7.28 -2.93
CA ARG A 74 16.11 -6.39 -1.92
C ARG A 74 15.43 -6.46 -0.53
N ARG A 75 15.12 -7.66 -0.06
CA ARG A 75 14.37 -7.94 1.19
C ARG A 75 14.88 -7.13 2.39
N ARG A 76 16.20 -6.91 2.46
CA ARG A 76 16.82 -6.08 3.50
C ARG A 76 16.22 -4.67 3.60
N TRP A 77 15.74 -4.14 2.47
CA TRP A 77 15.11 -2.82 2.37
C TRP A 77 13.59 -2.89 2.27
N ALA A 78 13.07 -3.88 1.54
CA ALA A 78 11.63 -4.02 1.33
C ALA A 78 10.86 -4.26 2.63
N VAL A 79 11.35 -5.14 3.52
CA VAL A 79 10.66 -5.46 4.78
C VAL A 79 10.61 -4.26 5.75
N PRO A 80 11.72 -3.55 6.06
CA PRO A 80 11.63 -2.37 6.90
C PRO A 80 10.83 -1.23 6.25
N PHE A 81 10.87 -1.09 4.92
CA PHE A 81 10.06 -0.09 4.23
C PHE A 81 8.56 -0.39 4.34
N ALA A 82 8.17 -1.68 4.25
CA ALA A 82 6.80 -2.11 4.52
C ALA A 82 6.37 -1.77 5.97
N ALA A 83 7.24 -2.00 6.95
CA ALA A 83 6.97 -1.64 8.34
C ALA A 83 6.79 -0.12 8.52
N ILE A 84 7.63 0.70 7.89
CA ILE A 84 7.51 2.18 7.92
C ILE A 84 6.19 2.62 7.30
N LEU A 85 5.80 2.04 6.17
CA LEU A 85 4.55 2.36 5.49
C LEU A 85 3.33 1.99 6.35
N LEU A 86 3.34 0.80 6.97
CA LEU A 86 2.30 0.37 7.92
C LEU A 86 2.24 1.29 9.15
N CYS A 87 3.37 1.75 9.69
CA CYS A 87 3.39 2.74 10.76
C CYS A 87 2.76 4.08 10.33
N ALA A 88 3.02 4.53 9.10
CA ALA A 88 2.39 5.73 8.56
C ALA A 88 0.87 5.56 8.43
N PHE A 89 0.38 4.42 7.93
CA PHE A 89 -1.05 4.13 7.88
C PHE A 89 -1.67 4.07 9.27
N LEU A 90 -1.03 3.39 10.23
CA LEU A 90 -1.50 3.36 11.63
C LEU A 90 -1.59 4.76 12.23
N GLY A 91 -0.66 5.65 11.91
CA GLY A 91 -0.71 7.05 12.35
C GLY A 91 -1.93 7.78 11.78
N LEU A 92 -2.21 7.63 10.49
CA LEU A 92 -3.37 8.23 9.82
C LEU A 92 -4.69 7.65 10.34
N LEU A 93 -4.79 6.32 10.47
CA LEU A 93 -5.98 5.64 10.97
C LEU A 93 -6.24 5.96 12.44
N GLY A 94 -5.18 6.03 13.25
CA GLY A 94 -5.26 6.45 14.63
C GLY A 94 -5.77 7.89 14.76
N TRP A 95 -5.27 8.80 13.94
CA TRP A 95 -5.78 10.17 13.87
C TRP A 95 -7.27 10.21 13.50
N ALA A 96 -7.66 9.49 12.45
CA ALA A 96 -9.05 9.43 12.02
C ALA A 96 -9.98 8.86 13.11
N TRP A 97 -9.53 7.82 13.81
CA TRP A 97 -10.28 7.23 14.91
C TRP A 97 -10.44 8.21 16.08
N PHE A 98 -9.36 8.89 16.49
CA PHE A 98 -9.40 9.88 17.59
C PHE A 98 -10.27 11.10 17.26
N THR A 99 -10.31 11.53 16.00
CA THR A 99 -11.14 12.67 15.55
C THR A 99 -12.59 12.29 15.29
N GLY A 100 -12.95 10.99 15.43
CA GLY A 100 -14.31 10.52 15.17
C GLY A 100 -14.69 10.56 13.69
N SER A 101 -13.70 10.56 12.79
CA SER A 101 -13.94 10.53 11.35
C SER A 101 -14.72 9.27 10.97
N THR A 102 -15.80 9.44 10.20
CA THR A 102 -16.58 8.36 9.59
C THR A 102 -16.13 8.05 8.17
N ALA A 103 -15.04 8.69 7.71
CA ALA A 103 -14.48 8.43 6.38
C ALA A 103 -14.01 6.97 6.27
N ASP A 104 -14.29 6.34 5.15
CA ASP A 104 -13.78 5.00 4.84
C ASP A 104 -12.24 5.05 4.84
N CYS A 105 -11.58 4.02 5.37
CA CYS A 105 -10.12 4.02 5.54
C CYS A 105 -9.32 4.06 4.22
N GLY A 106 -9.95 3.76 3.08
CA GLY A 106 -9.33 3.81 1.76
C GLY A 106 -8.23 2.77 1.50
N CYS A 107 -7.94 1.88 2.45
CA CYS A 107 -6.86 0.89 2.32
C CYS A 107 -7.07 -0.05 1.13
N PHE A 108 -8.31 -0.40 0.81
CA PHE A 108 -8.70 -1.25 -0.32
C PHE A 108 -9.61 -0.51 -1.33
N GLY A 109 -9.43 0.81 -1.49
CA GLY A 109 -10.25 1.63 -2.37
C GLY A 109 -11.71 1.67 -1.93
N SER A 110 -12.64 1.82 -2.89
CA SER A 110 -14.09 1.86 -2.65
C SER A 110 -14.72 0.46 -2.44
N TRP A 111 -13.97 -0.61 -2.71
CA TRP A 111 -14.48 -1.99 -2.73
C TRP A 111 -14.77 -2.56 -1.35
N VAL A 112 -14.05 -2.14 -0.34
CA VAL A 112 -14.20 -2.66 1.02
C VAL A 112 -14.35 -1.49 1.98
N LYS A 113 -15.58 -1.29 2.46
CA LYS A 113 -15.87 -0.29 3.49
C LYS A 113 -15.46 -0.83 4.85
N ARG A 114 -14.63 -0.07 5.55
CA ARG A 114 -14.12 -0.40 6.88
C ARG A 114 -14.09 0.83 7.76
N THR A 115 -14.41 0.64 9.03
CA THR A 115 -14.22 1.69 10.01
C THR A 115 -12.72 1.91 10.26
N PRO A 116 -12.30 3.13 10.65
CA PRO A 116 -10.91 3.42 10.98
C PRO A 116 -10.35 2.49 12.07
N ALA A 117 -11.18 2.05 13.03
CA ALA A 117 -10.77 1.13 14.09
C ALA A 117 -10.48 -0.29 13.58
N GLU A 118 -11.31 -0.83 12.67
CA GLU A 118 -11.08 -2.14 12.05
C GLU A 118 -9.80 -2.14 11.22
N ALA A 119 -9.63 -1.13 10.37
CA ALA A 119 -8.43 -0.98 9.56
C ALA A 119 -7.17 -0.81 10.41
N PHE A 120 -7.25 -0.06 11.51
CA PHE A 120 -6.16 0.07 12.47
C PHE A 120 -5.74 -1.27 13.08
N ALA A 121 -6.72 -2.10 13.50
CA ALA A 121 -6.43 -3.42 14.05
C ALA A 121 -5.75 -4.35 13.03
N GLU A 122 -6.20 -4.31 11.77
CA GLU A 122 -5.61 -5.11 10.67
C GLU A 122 -4.18 -4.66 10.36
N ASP A 123 -3.93 -3.36 10.21
CA ASP A 123 -2.59 -2.82 9.95
C ASP A 123 -1.64 -3.08 11.11
N LEU A 124 -2.13 -3.02 12.37
CA LEU A 124 -1.34 -3.38 13.54
C LEU A 124 -0.94 -4.88 13.51
N ALA A 125 -1.87 -5.76 13.18
CA ALA A 125 -1.58 -7.18 13.01
C ALA A 125 -0.54 -7.41 11.91
N MET A 126 -0.69 -6.75 10.75
CA MET A 126 0.29 -6.82 9.66
C MET A 126 1.67 -6.30 10.08
N LEU A 127 1.74 -5.21 10.85
CA LEU A 127 3.00 -4.67 11.36
C LEU A 127 3.71 -5.65 12.30
N LEU A 128 2.97 -6.28 13.23
CA LEU A 128 3.51 -7.27 14.17
C LEU A 128 4.08 -8.48 13.41
N VAL A 129 3.33 -8.99 12.43
CA VAL A 129 3.75 -10.13 11.60
C VAL A 129 4.95 -9.76 10.71
N THR A 130 5.01 -8.52 10.18
CA THR A 130 6.16 -7.98 9.45
C THR A 130 7.41 -7.93 10.33
N GLY A 131 7.26 -7.46 11.57
CA GLY A 131 8.34 -7.44 12.56
C GLY A 131 8.85 -8.85 12.91
N LEU A 132 7.93 -9.84 12.99
CA LEU A 132 8.30 -11.24 13.18
C LEU A 132 9.10 -11.76 11.97
N ALA A 133 8.65 -11.50 10.75
CA ALA A 133 9.36 -11.89 9.53
C ALA A 133 10.78 -11.30 9.51
N TRP A 134 10.93 -10.03 9.89
CA TRP A 134 12.23 -9.38 9.99
C TRP A 134 13.15 -10.08 11.00
N ARG A 135 12.66 -10.40 12.20
CA ARG A 135 13.45 -11.14 13.21
C ARG A 135 13.87 -12.53 12.76
N LEU A 136 12.98 -13.24 12.07
CA LEU A 136 13.25 -14.57 11.55
C LEU A 136 14.31 -14.56 10.45
N HIS A 137 14.40 -13.45 9.68
CA HIS A 137 15.18 -13.35 8.45
C HIS A 137 16.49 -12.56 8.57
N ARG A 138 16.85 -12.06 9.73
CA ARG A 138 17.96 -11.11 9.98
C ARG A 138 19.34 -11.52 9.43
N LEU A 139 19.51 -12.71 8.88
CA LEU A 139 20.83 -13.30 8.59
C LEU A 139 21.08 -13.74 7.14
N GLU A 140 20.19 -13.50 6.18
CA GLU A 140 20.43 -13.93 4.81
C GLU A 140 20.57 -12.77 3.81
N THR A 141 21.71 -12.77 3.11
CA THR A 141 21.95 -11.90 1.95
C THR A 141 21.11 -12.39 0.76
N ALA A 142 20.12 -11.60 0.35
CA ALA A 142 19.32 -11.92 -0.83
C ALA A 142 20.17 -11.85 -2.10
N SER A 143 20.10 -12.88 -2.92
CA SER A 143 20.64 -12.87 -4.29
C SER A 143 20.01 -11.75 -5.11
N LEU A 144 20.83 -10.85 -5.64
CA LEU A 144 20.42 -9.75 -6.52
C LEU A 144 20.30 -10.26 -7.98
N ALA A 145 19.41 -11.21 -8.24
CA ALA A 145 19.15 -11.63 -9.62
C ALA A 145 18.54 -10.45 -10.41
N PRO A 146 19.12 -10.06 -11.55
CA PRO A 146 18.70 -8.83 -12.28
C PRO A 146 17.25 -8.87 -12.75
N TRP A 147 16.71 -10.06 -13.06
CA TRP A 147 15.31 -10.22 -13.47
C TRP A 147 14.31 -9.77 -12.41
N ARG A 148 14.66 -9.84 -11.12
CA ARG A 148 13.79 -9.38 -10.02
C ARG A 148 13.58 -7.87 -10.03
N GLY A 149 14.62 -7.11 -10.39
CA GLY A 149 14.48 -5.66 -10.59
C GLY A 149 13.59 -5.34 -11.78
N ALA A 150 13.73 -6.08 -12.88
CA ALA A 150 12.91 -5.93 -14.06
C ALA A 150 11.42 -6.22 -13.78
N THR A 151 11.10 -7.23 -12.97
CA THR A 151 9.70 -7.52 -12.60
C THR A 151 9.08 -6.42 -11.74
N VAL A 152 9.83 -5.83 -10.81
CA VAL A 152 9.34 -4.67 -10.05
C VAL A 152 9.10 -3.47 -10.96
N ALA A 153 10.03 -3.16 -11.85
CA ALA A 153 9.87 -2.07 -12.82
C ALA A 153 8.65 -2.30 -13.74
N LEU A 154 8.45 -3.53 -14.21
CA LEU A 154 7.30 -3.89 -15.03
C LEU A 154 5.98 -3.73 -14.26
N SER A 155 5.92 -4.15 -13.00
CA SER A 155 4.71 -3.99 -12.17
C SER A 155 4.36 -2.52 -11.93
N ILE A 156 5.36 -1.67 -11.70
CA ILE A 156 5.17 -0.22 -11.60
C ILE A 156 4.63 0.34 -12.91
N PHE A 157 5.21 -0.04 -14.04
CA PHE A 157 4.76 0.42 -15.36
C PHE A 157 3.31 0.01 -15.65
N ILE A 158 2.94 -1.24 -15.36
CA ILE A 158 1.56 -1.72 -15.50
C ILE A 158 0.62 -0.93 -14.56
N GLY A 159 0.99 -0.78 -13.30
CA GLY A 159 0.20 -0.02 -12.31
C GLY A 159 -0.03 1.43 -12.74
N LEU A 160 1.00 2.13 -13.20
CA LEU A 160 0.87 3.49 -13.73
C LEU A 160 -0.01 3.53 -14.97
N SER A 161 0.14 2.59 -15.91
CA SER A 161 -0.68 2.53 -17.12
C SER A 161 -2.15 2.32 -16.78
N VAL A 162 -2.47 1.44 -15.82
CA VAL A 162 -3.84 1.23 -15.33
C VAL A 162 -4.38 2.50 -14.67
N THR A 163 -3.58 3.15 -13.81
CA THR A 163 -3.98 4.38 -13.12
C THR A 163 -4.29 5.51 -14.11
N VAL A 164 -3.44 5.70 -15.14
CA VAL A 164 -3.66 6.70 -16.19
C VAL A 164 -4.91 6.37 -17.01
N TYR A 165 -5.07 5.11 -17.42
CA TYR A 165 -6.25 4.67 -18.16
C TYR A 165 -7.54 4.88 -17.35
N ALA A 166 -7.55 4.45 -16.10
CA ALA A 166 -8.71 4.56 -15.21
C ALA A 166 -9.07 6.04 -14.91
N SER A 167 -8.07 6.90 -14.70
CA SER A 167 -8.30 8.34 -14.45
C SER A 167 -8.87 9.09 -15.66
N ASN A 168 -8.69 8.56 -16.88
CA ASN A 168 -9.22 9.14 -18.11
C ASN A 168 -10.50 8.44 -18.59
N SER A 169 -11.00 7.44 -17.86
CA SER A 169 -12.18 6.70 -18.27
C SER A 169 -13.47 7.50 -17.99
N PRO A 170 -14.51 7.41 -18.85
CA PRO A 170 -15.78 8.12 -18.66
C PRO A 170 -16.52 7.78 -17.36
N ARG A 171 -16.19 6.65 -16.72
CA ARG A 171 -16.79 6.23 -15.44
C ARG A 171 -16.39 7.12 -14.27
N GLN A 172 -15.27 7.84 -14.40
CA GLN A 172 -14.72 8.70 -13.35
C GLN A 172 -14.60 10.16 -13.79
N SER A 173 -15.36 10.60 -14.82
CA SER A 173 -15.27 11.93 -15.42
C SER A 173 -15.71 13.09 -14.53
N ASP A 174 -16.36 12.82 -13.39
CA ASP A 174 -16.58 13.83 -12.36
C ASP A 174 -15.26 14.06 -11.58
N ASP A 175 -14.46 15.02 -12.01
CA ASP A 175 -13.21 15.37 -11.33
C ASP A 175 -13.50 15.76 -9.86
N PRO A 176 -13.05 14.95 -8.88
CA PRO A 176 -13.30 15.23 -7.48
C PRO A 176 -12.71 16.56 -7.02
N LEU A 177 -11.68 17.05 -7.73
CA LEU A 177 -11.00 18.30 -7.40
C LEU A 177 -11.83 19.53 -7.78
N GLN A 178 -12.80 19.42 -8.70
CA GLN A 178 -13.73 20.50 -9.00
C GLN A 178 -14.71 20.73 -7.84
N ARG A 179 -15.05 19.69 -7.08
CA ARG A 179 -15.92 19.80 -5.91
C ARG A 179 -15.22 20.37 -4.67
N LEU A 180 -13.89 20.29 -4.59
CA LEU A 180 -13.12 20.89 -3.50
C LEU A 180 -12.90 22.40 -3.69
N ASN A 181 -13.14 22.92 -4.89
CA ASN A 181 -13.00 24.34 -5.24
C ASN A 181 -14.34 25.07 -5.32
N ALA A 182 -15.48 24.40 -5.08
CA ALA A 182 -16.82 24.96 -5.02
C ALA A 182 -17.30 25.12 -3.58
#